data_241012432e9a38e628205ec6f67a7b42
#
_entry.id   241012432e9a38e628205ec6f67a7b42
#
_cell.length_a   1.000
_cell.length_b   1.000
_cell.length_c   1.000
_cell.angle_alpha   90.00
_cell.angle_beta   90.00
_cell.angle_gamma   90.00
#
_symmetry.space_group_name_H-M   'P 1'
#
loop_
_entity.id
_entity.type
_entity.pdbx_description
1 polymer ?
#
loop_
_entity_poly.entity_id
_entity_poly.type
_entity_poly.pdbx_seq_one_letter_code
_entity_poly.pdbx_strand_id
1 'polypeptide(L)'
;TLPANKAEAAIPVRIFRHGMAKNKLVLRIVPNEYFTQALSLKVQDEDTLDMTLKTLIFTSKLTQPKNWYDWAFGYFSEAKYKLVNELGNMDPEVWNATSFPSQYYYQLPLFITNYLNSKIAGGPESALKDPDPQSTRGYMTFPDVVIPSSFPDAWPKDK
;
A
#
# COMPACT_ATOMS: atom_id res chain seq x y z
N THR A 1 18.71 13.36 22.06
CA THR A 1 19.46 14.62 22.24
C THR A 1 20.28 14.91 21.00
N LEU A 2 20.29 16.16 20.58
CA LEU A 2 21.15 16.63 19.49
C LEU A 2 22.63 16.49 19.97
N PRO A 3 23.50 15.87 19.20
CA PRO A 3 24.92 15.79 19.60
C PRO A 3 25.53 17.20 19.65
N ALA A 4 26.44 17.42 20.63
CA ALA A 4 27.12 18.68 20.73
C ALA A 4 27.85 19.05 19.42
N ASN A 5 27.79 20.32 19.03
CA ASN A 5 28.42 20.85 17.81
C ASN A 5 27.88 20.29 16.50
N LYS A 6 26.65 19.75 16.46
CA LYS A 6 25.96 19.39 15.22
C LYS A 6 24.74 20.26 15.02
N ALA A 7 24.61 20.81 13.81
CA ALA A 7 23.45 21.61 13.40
C ALA A 7 22.25 20.74 12.98
N GLU A 8 22.47 19.43 12.77
CA GLU A 8 21.47 18.48 12.28
C GLU A 8 21.48 17.18 13.10
N ALA A 9 20.30 16.62 13.36
CA ALA A 9 20.13 15.28 13.89
C ALA A 9 18.92 14.59 13.27
N ALA A 10 19.09 13.30 12.94
CA ALA A 10 17.99 12.46 12.55
C ALA A 10 17.32 11.85 13.78
N ILE A 11 16.00 12.01 13.89
CA ILE A 11 15.19 11.39 14.94
C ILE A 11 14.46 10.20 14.30
N PRO A 12 14.86 8.95 14.57
CA PRO A 12 14.17 7.79 14.04
C PRO A 12 12.81 7.62 14.71
N VAL A 13 11.74 7.57 13.91
CA VAL A 13 10.39 7.31 14.39
C VAL A 13 9.98 5.91 13.89
N ARG A 14 9.84 4.95 14.81
CA ARG A 14 9.37 3.61 14.48
C ARG A 14 7.85 3.54 14.65
N ILE A 15 7.17 3.15 13.59
CA ILE A 15 5.71 3.01 13.57
C ILE A 15 5.35 1.53 13.47
N PHE A 16 4.46 1.09 14.36
CA PHE A 16 3.95 -0.28 14.35
C PHE A 16 2.59 -0.29 13.66
N ARG A 17 2.44 -1.15 12.65
CA ARG A 17 1.22 -1.25 11.82
C ARG A 17 0.00 -1.85 12.53
N HIS A 18 0.19 -2.47 13.68
CA HIS A 18 -0.90 -3.19 14.35
C HIS A 18 -2.01 -2.23 14.81
N GLY A 19 -3.23 -2.42 14.30
CA GLY A 19 -4.40 -1.64 14.71
C GLY A 19 -4.55 -0.26 14.05
N MET A 20 -3.76 0.07 13.03
CA MET A 20 -3.79 1.40 12.39
C MET A 20 -4.71 1.43 11.16
N ALA A 21 -5.89 2.06 11.27
CA ALA A 21 -6.70 2.43 10.11
C ALA A 21 -6.19 3.76 9.48
N LYS A 22 -6.05 4.81 10.29
CA LYS A 22 -5.45 6.11 9.93
C LYS A 22 -5.03 6.81 11.20
N ASN A 23 -3.75 7.19 11.30
CA ASN A 23 -3.23 7.88 12.48
C ASN A 23 -2.47 9.15 12.10
N LYS A 24 -2.51 10.11 13.01
CA LYS A 24 -1.83 11.40 12.93
C LYS A 24 -0.83 11.48 14.08
N LEU A 25 0.45 11.68 13.78
CA LEU A 25 1.48 11.99 14.75
C LEU A 25 1.86 13.46 14.60
N VAL A 26 1.75 14.20 15.67
CA VAL A 26 2.19 15.60 15.72
C VAL A 26 3.48 15.66 16.53
N LEU A 27 4.55 16.06 15.85
CA LEU A 27 5.85 16.31 16.48
C LEU A 27 5.98 17.82 16.71
N ARG A 28 6.38 18.21 17.90
CA ARG A 28 6.64 19.61 18.26
C ARG A 28 8.04 19.75 18.87
N ILE A 29 8.79 20.73 18.39
CA ILE A 29 10.03 21.17 19.05
C ILE A 29 9.62 22.08 20.20
N VAL A 30 10.01 21.70 21.41
CA VAL A 30 9.72 22.50 22.63
C VAL A 30 10.97 23.29 23.01
N PRO A 31 10.84 24.59 23.29
CA PRO A 31 11.96 25.38 23.78
C PRO A 31 12.53 24.82 25.08
N ASN A 32 13.82 24.89 25.22
CA ASN A 32 14.53 24.54 26.45
C ASN A 32 15.68 25.53 26.71
N GLU A 33 16.50 25.28 27.71
CA GLU A 33 17.61 26.14 28.07
C GLU A 33 18.64 26.40 26.96
N TYR A 34 18.72 25.50 25.96
CA TYR A 34 19.67 25.55 24.83
C TYR A 34 19.02 26.02 23.54
N PHE A 35 17.71 25.90 23.41
CA PHE A 35 16.97 26.22 22.19
C PHE A 35 15.78 27.11 22.47
N THR A 36 15.83 28.29 21.93
CA THR A 36 14.69 29.21 21.91
C THR A 36 13.98 29.11 20.57
N GLN A 37 12.67 29.29 20.56
CA GLN A 37 11.86 29.29 19.36
C GLN A 37 12.25 30.49 18.48
N ALA A 38 13.00 30.23 17.41
CA ALA A 38 13.61 31.32 16.65
C ALA A 38 12.74 31.89 15.52
N LEU A 39 11.76 31.13 14.95
CA LEU A 39 11.08 31.58 13.74
C LEU A 39 9.62 31.11 13.67
N SER A 40 8.70 32.06 13.77
CA SER A 40 7.42 32.00 13.09
C SER A 40 7.53 32.76 11.78
N LEU A 41 7.46 32.13 10.63
CA LEU A 41 7.36 32.82 9.35
C LEU A 41 5.91 33.26 9.16
N LYS A 42 5.67 34.58 9.06
CA LYS A 42 4.41 35.10 8.56
C LYS A 42 4.39 34.90 7.04
N VAL A 43 3.60 33.98 6.55
CA VAL A 43 3.26 33.88 5.12
C VAL A 43 2.18 34.94 4.86
N GLN A 44 2.26 35.65 3.74
CA GLN A 44 1.22 36.61 3.34
C GLN A 44 -0.14 35.92 3.36
N ASP A 45 -1.14 36.59 3.96
CA ASP A 45 -2.49 36.11 4.22
C ASP A 45 -2.66 35.09 5.37
N GLU A 46 -2.65 35.68 6.60
CA GLU A 46 -3.24 35.14 7.84
C GLU A 46 -2.75 33.81 8.44
N ASP A 47 -2.01 32.96 7.76
CA ASP A 47 -1.50 31.72 8.35
C ASP A 47 -0.06 31.87 8.85
N THR A 48 0.10 31.84 10.17
CA THR A 48 1.43 31.75 10.79
C THR A 48 1.93 30.30 10.69
N LEU A 49 2.92 30.06 9.84
CA LEU A 49 3.55 28.75 9.74
C LEU A 49 4.38 28.49 11.00
N ASP A 50 3.89 27.60 11.87
CA ASP A 50 4.64 27.13 13.03
C ASP A 50 5.72 26.14 12.61
N MET A 51 6.95 26.63 12.43
CA MET A 51 8.11 25.82 12.02
C MET A 51 8.52 24.79 13.09
N THR A 52 7.99 24.89 14.30
CA THR A 52 8.28 23.94 15.38
C THR A 52 7.39 22.71 15.32
N LEU A 53 6.38 22.73 14.46
CA LEU A 53 5.35 21.69 14.39
C LEU A 53 5.43 20.91 13.08
N LYS A 54 5.58 19.59 13.17
CA LYS A 54 5.50 18.68 12.03
C LYS A 54 4.39 17.66 12.23
N THR A 55 3.41 17.66 11.34
CA THR A 55 2.37 16.65 11.31
C THR A 55 2.74 15.55 10.32
N LEU A 56 2.74 14.31 10.79
CA LEU A 56 2.90 13.12 9.98
C LEU A 56 1.57 12.35 9.98
N ILE A 57 1.04 12.07 8.79
CA ILE A 57 -0.19 11.31 8.62
C ILE A 57 0.18 9.94 8.07
N PHE A 58 -0.26 8.89 8.77
CA PHE A 58 -0.02 7.51 8.39
C PHE A 58 -1.34 6.84 8.03
N THR A 59 -1.31 6.02 7.01
CA THR A 59 -2.41 5.12 6.66
C THR A 59 -1.89 3.70 6.50
N SER A 60 -2.64 2.73 7.00
CA SER A 60 -2.36 1.32 6.75
C SER A 60 -2.93 0.84 5.43
N LYS A 61 -3.75 1.66 4.76
CA LYS A 61 -4.31 1.32 3.45
C LYS A 61 -3.17 1.23 2.43
N LEU A 62 -3.04 0.06 1.84
CA LEU A 62 -2.12 -0.14 0.74
C LEU A 62 -2.61 0.67 -0.47
N THR A 63 -1.71 1.45 -1.06
CA THR A 63 -1.98 2.21 -2.28
C THR A 63 -1.40 1.47 -3.47
N GLN A 64 -2.07 1.59 -4.63
CA GLN A 64 -1.57 1.01 -5.87
C GLN A 64 -0.16 1.52 -6.17
N PRO A 65 0.81 0.62 -6.36
CA PRO A 65 2.18 1.00 -6.68
C PRO A 65 2.29 1.57 -8.09
N LYS A 66 3.34 2.34 -8.34
CA LYS A 66 3.61 2.97 -9.65
C LYS A 66 3.65 1.96 -10.81
N ASN A 67 4.25 0.79 -10.58
CA ASN A 67 4.45 -0.24 -11.59
C ASN A 67 3.37 -1.33 -11.57
N TRP A 68 2.21 -1.07 -10.95
CA TRP A 68 1.04 -1.92 -11.10
C TRP A 68 0.33 -1.58 -12.40
N TYR A 69 0.49 -2.41 -13.41
CA TYR A 69 -0.12 -2.20 -14.71
C TYR A 69 -1.46 -2.95 -14.80
N ASP A 70 -2.56 -2.20 -14.95
CA ASP A 70 -3.92 -2.78 -14.99
C ASP A 70 -4.11 -3.75 -16.18
N TRP A 71 -3.41 -3.51 -17.30
CA TRP A 71 -3.45 -4.44 -18.43
C TRP A 71 -2.77 -5.79 -18.12
N ALA A 72 -1.83 -5.85 -17.17
CA ALA A 72 -1.10 -7.07 -16.78
C ALA A 72 -1.73 -7.74 -15.54
N PHE A 73 -2.15 -6.94 -14.56
CA PHE A 73 -2.60 -7.43 -13.26
C PHE A 73 -4.09 -7.17 -12.98
N GLY A 74 -4.77 -6.39 -13.85
CA GLY A 74 -6.13 -5.93 -13.61
C GLY A 74 -6.22 -4.88 -12.49
N TYR A 75 -7.43 -4.66 -11.97
CA TYR A 75 -7.64 -3.74 -10.85
C TYR A 75 -6.72 -4.09 -9.67
N PHE A 76 -6.31 -3.07 -8.92
CA PHE A 76 -5.47 -3.24 -7.74
C PHE A 76 -6.31 -3.61 -6.52
N SER A 77 -5.93 -4.68 -5.83
CA SER A 77 -6.42 -5.01 -4.49
C SER A 77 -5.27 -5.45 -3.58
N GLU A 78 -5.46 -5.32 -2.26
CA GLU A 78 -4.47 -5.79 -1.29
C GLU A 78 -4.25 -7.32 -1.39
N ALA A 79 -5.32 -8.07 -1.65
CA ALA A 79 -5.25 -9.51 -1.81
C ALA A 79 -4.43 -9.91 -3.05
N LYS A 80 -4.66 -9.24 -4.18
CA LYS A 80 -3.87 -9.46 -5.40
C LYS A 80 -2.42 -9.07 -5.21
N TYR A 81 -2.15 -7.93 -4.58
CA TYR A 81 -0.79 -7.50 -4.33
C TYR A 81 0.00 -8.51 -3.48
N LYS A 82 -0.63 -9.06 -2.44
CA LYS A 82 -0.03 -10.13 -1.61
C LYS A 82 0.26 -11.37 -2.44
N LEU A 83 -0.72 -11.83 -3.23
CA LEU A 83 -0.56 -13.01 -4.08
C LEU A 83 0.57 -12.83 -5.10
N VAL A 84 0.63 -11.69 -5.78
CA VAL A 84 1.67 -11.41 -6.78
C VAL A 84 3.06 -11.40 -6.16
N ASN A 85 3.23 -10.78 -4.99
CA ASN A 85 4.51 -10.79 -4.30
C ASN A 85 4.91 -12.19 -3.83
N GLU A 86 3.97 -12.96 -3.31
CA GLU A 86 4.22 -14.32 -2.84
C GLU A 86 4.62 -15.25 -3.99
N LEU A 87 3.82 -15.30 -5.05
CA LEU A 87 4.09 -16.17 -6.20
C LEU A 87 5.30 -15.72 -7.03
N GLY A 88 5.50 -14.40 -7.14
CA GLY A 88 6.62 -13.81 -7.88
C GLY A 88 7.91 -13.75 -7.07
N ASN A 89 7.87 -14.08 -5.77
CA ASN A 89 8.98 -13.85 -4.83
C ASN A 89 9.57 -12.44 -5.00
N MET A 90 8.69 -11.44 -5.08
CA MET A 90 9.07 -10.07 -5.41
C MET A 90 9.44 -9.28 -4.16
N ASP A 91 10.49 -8.49 -4.27
CA ASP A 91 10.77 -7.43 -3.32
C ASP A 91 9.74 -6.30 -3.51
N PRO A 92 8.99 -5.91 -2.46
CA PRO A 92 8.04 -4.80 -2.54
C PRO A 92 8.63 -3.47 -3.04
N GLU A 93 9.91 -3.24 -2.89
CA GLU A 93 10.57 -2.01 -3.38
C GLU A 93 10.61 -1.92 -4.90
N VAL A 94 10.61 -3.06 -5.60
CA VAL A 94 10.62 -3.13 -7.08
C VAL A 94 9.38 -2.47 -7.68
N TRP A 95 8.25 -2.51 -7.00
CA TRP A 95 7.00 -1.93 -7.49
C TRP A 95 7.04 -0.41 -7.72
N ASN A 96 7.90 0.31 -7.02
CA ASN A 96 8.04 1.76 -7.15
C ASN A 96 9.38 2.15 -7.79
N ALA A 97 10.18 1.18 -8.22
CA ALA A 97 11.45 1.41 -8.88
C ALA A 97 11.28 2.16 -10.21
N THR A 98 12.30 2.91 -10.60
CA THR A 98 12.32 3.62 -11.88
C THR A 98 12.37 2.66 -13.07
N SER A 99 13.03 1.51 -12.90
CA SER A 99 13.08 0.43 -13.87
C SER A 99 12.34 -0.79 -13.32
N PHE A 100 11.31 -1.25 -14.04
CA PHE A 100 10.54 -2.44 -13.70
C PHE A 100 10.86 -3.53 -14.72
N PRO A 101 11.49 -4.64 -14.31
CA PRO A 101 11.91 -5.69 -15.24
C PRO A 101 10.75 -6.30 -16.01
N SER A 102 10.95 -6.52 -17.32
CA SER A 102 9.89 -6.98 -18.24
C SER A 102 9.27 -8.34 -17.86
N GLN A 103 10.05 -9.21 -17.23
CA GLN A 103 9.56 -10.50 -16.72
C GLN A 103 8.39 -10.36 -15.76
N TYR A 104 8.33 -9.29 -14.96
CA TYR A 104 7.27 -9.09 -13.98
C TYR A 104 5.93 -8.67 -14.60
N TYR A 105 5.92 -8.07 -15.78
CA TYR A 105 4.66 -7.70 -16.43
C TYR A 105 4.31 -8.55 -17.64
N TYR A 106 5.19 -9.47 -18.07
CA TYR A 106 4.86 -10.43 -19.12
C TYR A 106 4.74 -11.86 -18.59
N GLN A 107 5.76 -12.37 -17.90
CA GLN A 107 5.80 -13.78 -17.49
C GLN A 107 5.02 -14.04 -16.20
N LEU A 108 5.14 -13.12 -15.23
CA LEU A 108 4.48 -13.30 -13.94
C LEU A 108 2.95 -13.27 -14.04
N PRO A 109 2.30 -12.35 -14.80
CA PRO A 109 0.85 -12.40 -14.99
C PRO A 109 0.38 -13.71 -15.62
N LEU A 110 1.10 -14.23 -16.62
CA LEU A 110 0.78 -15.52 -17.24
C LEU A 110 0.87 -16.68 -16.23
N PHE A 111 1.91 -16.70 -15.42
CA PHE A 111 2.06 -17.68 -14.36
C PHE A 111 0.90 -17.62 -13.34
N ILE A 112 0.54 -16.40 -12.91
CA ILE A 112 -0.57 -16.18 -11.98
C ILE A 112 -1.91 -16.60 -12.60
N THR A 113 -2.16 -16.27 -13.86
CA THR A 113 -3.35 -16.70 -14.60
C THR A 113 -3.49 -18.21 -14.61
N ASN A 114 -2.41 -18.93 -14.92
CA ASN A 114 -2.40 -20.39 -14.90
C ASN A 114 -2.66 -20.95 -13.50
N TYR A 115 -2.05 -20.35 -12.49
CA TYR A 115 -2.28 -20.71 -11.10
C TYR A 115 -3.75 -20.52 -10.68
N LEU A 116 -4.35 -19.36 -10.99
CA LEU A 116 -5.75 -19.08 -10.67
C LEU A 116 -6.71 -19.99 -11.42
N ASN A 117 -6.46 -20.26 -12.71
CA ASN A 117 -7.27 -21.19 -13.49
C ASN A 117 -7.21 -22.61 -12.91
N SER A 118 -6.06 -23.05 -12.41
CA SER A 118 -5.96 -24.34 -11.70
C SER A 118 -6.79 -24.38 -10.42
N LYS A 119 -6.84 -23.27 -9.68
CA LYS A 119 -7.68 -23.15 -8.48
C LYS A 119 -9.18 -23.15 -8.83
N ILE A 120 -9.56 -22.45 -9.90
CA ILE A 120 -10.94 -22.41 -10.40
C ILE A 120 -11.40 -23.78 -10.87
N ALA A 121 -10.54 -24.54 -11.53
CA ALA A 121 -10.84 -25.93 -11.95
C ALA A 121 -11.14 -26.87 -10.76
N GLY A 122 -10.60 -26.56 -9.57
CA GLY A 122 -10.93 -27.27 -8.33
C GLY A 122 -12.28 -26.90 -7.71
N GLY A 123 -13.05 -26.00 -8.32
CA GLY A 123 -14.36 -25.57 -7.86
C GLY A 123 -14.35 -24.31 -7.00
N PRO A 124 -15.54 -23.82 -6.59
CA PRO A 124 -15.68 -22.54 -5.90
C PRO A 124 -14.97 -22.47 -4.53
N GLU A 125 -14.82 -23.59 -3.84
CA GLU A 125 -14.12 -23.67 -2.56
C GLU A 125 -12.60 -23.56 -2.72
N SER A 126 -12.08 -23.98 -3.86
CA SER A 126 -10.65 -23.90 -4.20
C SER A 126 -10.25 -22.56 -4.80
N ALA A 127 -11.20 -21.86 -5.43
CA ALA A 127 -10.96 -20.56 -6.07
C ALA A 127 -10.60 -19.49 -5.03
N LEU A 128 -9.58 -18.68 -5.34
CA LEU A 128 -9.14 -17.63 -4.44
C LEU A 128 -10.16 -16.50 -4.36
N LYS A 129 -10.38 -16.01 -3.16
CA LYS A 129 -11.34 -14.95 -2.86
C LYS A 129 -10.63 -13.60 -2.77
N ASP A 130 -11.30 -12.56 -3.26
CA ASP A 130 -10.84 -11.19 -3.18
C ASP A 130 -11.97 -10.30 -2.62
N PRO A 131 -11.83 -9.74 -1.42
CA PRO A 131 -12.85 -8.91 -0.79
C PRO A 131 -13.02 -7.53 -1.43
N ASP A 132 -12.21 -7.18 -2.42
CA ASP A 132 -12.31 -5.89 -3.10
C ASP A 132 -13.65 -5.77 -3.85
N PRO A 133 -14.35 -4.63 -3.77
CA PRO A 133 -15.62 -4.40 -4.49
C PRO A 133 -15.54 -4.57 -6.01
N GLN A 134 -14.36 -4.44 -6.59
CA GLN A 134 -14.12 -4.63 -8.03
C GLN A 134 -14.01 -6.10 -8.43
N SER A 135 -13.94 -7.01 -7.45
CA SER A 135 -13.83 -8.45 -7.71
C SER A 135 -15.10 -9.02 -8.36
N THR A 136 -14.94 -10.01 -9.23
CA THR A 136 -16.08 -10.68 -9.85
C THR A 136 -16.72 -11.64 -8.84
N ARG A 137 -17.85 -11.24 -8.29
CA ARG A 137 -18.59 -12.02 -7.27
C ARG A 137 -17.75 -12.43 -6.05
N GLY A 138 -16.73 -11.61 -5.72
CA GLY A 138 -15.83 -11.87 -4.60
C GLY A 138 -14.69 -12.86 -4.89
N TYR A 139 -14.49 -13.25 -6.14
CA TYR A 139 -13.37 -14.06 -6.54
C TYR A 139 -12.25 -13.22 -7.17
N MET A 140 -11.01 -13.65 -6.92
CA MET A 140 -9.84 -13.00 -7.49
C MET A 140 -9.74 -13.27 -8.98
N THR A 141 -9.63 -12.22 -9.78
CA THR A 141 -9.47 -12.29 -11.23
C THR A 141 -8.27 -11.47 -11.71
N PHE A 142 -7.66 -11.94 -12.79
CA PHE A 142 -6.67 -11.22 -13.59
C PHE A 142 -7.23 -11.07 -15.01
N PRO A 143 -6.63 -10.30 -15.92
CA PRO A 143 -7.23 -10.01 -17.23
C PRO A 143 -7.77 -11.23 -17.99
N ASP A 144 -7.06 -12.35 -17.94
CA ASP A 144 -7.43 -13.58 -18.68
C ASP A 144 -8.05 -14.67 -17.78
N VAL A 145 -8.51 -14.30 -16.59
CA VAL A 145 -9.15 -15.21 -15.63
C VAL A 145 -10.66 -15.02 -15.63
N VAL A 146 -11.40 -16.06 -15.96
CA VAL A 146 -12.87 -16.03 -16.01
C VAL A 146 -13.45 -16.91 -14.89
N ILE A 147 -14.32 -16.32 -14.08
CA ILE A 147 -15.07 -17.07 -13.05
C ILE A 147 -16.31 -17.69 -13.70
N PRO A 148 -16.49 -19.02 -13.61
CA PRO A 148 -17.66 -19.71 -14.17
C PRO A 148 -18.97 -19.13 -13.64
N SER A 149 -19.98 -18.99 -14.49
CA SER A 149 -21.30 -18.47 -14.09
C SER A 149 -21.99 -19.38 -13.07
N SER A 150 -21.62 -20.64 -13.00
CA SER A 150 -22.13 -21.62 -12.02
C SER A 150 -21.58 -21.42 -10.61
N PHE A 151 -20.53 -20.62 -10.42
CA PHE A 151 -20.00 -20.38 -9.08
C PHE A 151 -20.96 -19.46 -8.30
N PRO A 152 -21.24 -19.75 -7.02
CA PRO A 152 -21.98 -18.85 -6.16
C PRO A 152 -21.16 -17.57 -5.90
N ASP A 153 -21.79 -16.52 -5.35
CA ASP A 153 -21.04 -15.38 -4.83
C ASP A 153 -20.16 -15.84 -3.65
N ALA A 154 -18.89 -15.41 -3.64
CA ALA A 154 -17.93 -15.81 -2.60
C ALA A 154 -18.33 -15.26 -1.21
N TRP A 155 -19.06 -14.15 -1.20
CA TRP A 155 -19.60 -13.51 -0.01
C TRP A 155 -21.12 -13.42 -0.16
N PRO A 156 -21.90 -13.88 0.83
CA PRO A 156 -23.34 -13.65 0.79
C PRO A 156 -23.60 -12.16 0.74
N LYS A 157 -24.38 -11.74 -0.26
CA LYS A 157 -24.94 -10.39 -0.29
C LYS A 157 -25.97 -10.36 0.84
N ASP A 158 -25.68 -9.58 1.85
CA ASP A 158 -26.52 -9.30 3.00
C ASP A 158 -26.42 -10.24 4.20
N LYS A 159 -25.84 -9.67 5.21
CA LYS A 159 -26.56 -9.56 6.49
C LYS A 159 -26.28 -8.22 7.11
#